data_8bf60b2219c16f0b6bbaa139b4df14a5
#
_entry.id   8bf60b2219c16f0b6bbaa139b4df14a5
#
_cell.length_a   1.000
_cell.length_b   1.000
_cell.length_c   1.000
_cell.angle_alpha   90.00
_cell.angle_beta   90.00
_cell.angle_gamma   90.00
#
_symmetry.space_group_name_H-M   'P 1'
#
loop_
_entity.id
_entity.type
_entity.pdbx_description
1 polymer ?
#
loop_
_entity_poly.entity_id
_entity_poly.type
_entity_poly.pdbx_seq_one_letter_code
_entity_poly.pdbx_strand_id
1 'polypeptide(L)'
;MFAIALVPIVLGVVVGWGGFLGVRGRLSREGGAGVRTEASMRSEEAFKLANRVAGIPTLAGGAAAVVCGLAGLAIPATAGLVAAAIVGLLGLLVMVVAGARMGARAALTVPAPSPVPAGCSGCACGAGGCGVLQKSSEA
;
A
#
# COMPACT_ATOMS: atom_id res chain seq x y z
N MET A 1 31.60 -5.28 6.59
CA MET A 1 31.22 -3.86 6.51
C MET A 1 30.22 -3.61 5.38
N PHE A 2 30.45 -4.11 4.18
CA PHE A 2 29.48 -3.96 3.05
C PHE A 2 28.07 -4.48 3.35
N ALA A 3 27.94 -5.54 4.15
CA ALA A 3 26.64 -6.10 4.50
C ALA A 3 25.70 -5.11 5.21
N ILE A 4 26.24 -4.19 6.02
CA ILE A 4 25.43 -3.18 6.74
C ILE A 4 24.80 -2.18 5.76
N ALA A 5 25.52 -1.77 4.72
CA ALA A 5 24.99 -0.87 3.71
C ALA A 5 23.99 -1.57 2.75
N LEU A 6 24.17 -2.87 2.53
CA LEU A 6 23.25 -3.64 1.67
C LEU A 6 21.84 -3.75 2.26
N VAL A 7 21.71 -3.78 3.60
CA VAL A 7 20.42 -3.90 4.25
C VAL A 7 19.43 -2.81 3.84
N PRO A 8 19.73 -1.49 4.01
CA PRO A 8 18.81 -0.44 3.60
C PRO A 8 18.60 -0.40 2.07
N ILE A 9 19.60 -0.78 1.27
CA ILE A 9 19.48 -0.82 -0.20
C ILE A 9 18.48 -1.91 -0.59
N VAL A 10 18.66 -3.14 -0.14
CA VAL A 10 17.79 -4.26 -0.50
C VAL A 10 16.36 -4.02 0.00
N LEU A 11 16.21 -3.62 1.27
CA LEU A 11 14.90 -3.31 1.82
C LEU A 11 14.24 -2.13 1.10
N GLY A 12 15.00 -1.08 0.77
CA GLY A 12 14.51 0.07 0.02
C GLY A 12 14.01 -0.32 -1.37
N VAL A 13 14.74 -1.19 -2.08
CA VAL A 13 14.33 -1.70 -3.40
C VAL A 13 13.07 -2.55 -3.28
N VAL A 14 13.02 -3.51 -2.36
CA VAL A 14 11.88 -4.43 -2.19
C VAL A 14 10.62 -3.66 -1.79
N VAL A 15 10.73 -2.80 -0.78
CA VAL A 15 9.60 -1.99 -0.29
C VAL A 15 9.19 -0.94 -1.32
N GLY A 16 10.14 -0.28 -1.96
CA GLY A 16 9.89 0.68 -3.04
C GLY A 16 9.19 0.02 -4.23
N TRP A 17 9.58 -1.19 -4.61
CA TRP A 17 8.89 -1.98 -5.63
C TRP A 17 7.45 -2.28 -5.25
N GLY A 18 7.20 -2.67 -3.99
CA GLY A 18 5.85 -2.85 -3.46
C GLY A 18 5.03 -1.55 -3.54
N GLY A 19 5.62 -0.41 -3.19
CA GLY A 19 5.01 0.91 -3.33
C GLY A 19 4.65 1.24 -4.79
N PHE A 20 5.54 0.95 -5.73
CA PHE A 20 5.31 1.14 -7.17
C PHE A 20 4.15 0.29 -7.70
N LEU A 21 4.07 -0.98 -7.29
CA LEU A 21 2.94 -1.85 -7.65
C LEU A 21 1.63 -1.33 -7.03
N GLY A 22 1.68 -0.78 -5.81
CA GLY A 22 0.55 -0.14 -5.14
C GLY A 22 0.02 1.06 -5.92
N VAL A 23 0.90 1.97 -6.33
CA VAL A 23 0.54 3.15 -7.15
C VAL A 23 -0.10 2.72 -8.48
N ARG A 24 0.42 1.67 -9.11
CA ARG A 24 -0.12 1.14 -10.37
C ARG A 24 -1.40 0.31 -10.20
N GLY A 25 -1.86 0.09 -8.97
CA GLY A 25 -3.06 -0.71 -8.69
C GLY A 25 -2.92 -2.19 -9.09
N ARG A 26 -1.68 -2.70 -9.19
CA ARG A 26 -1.39 -4.10 -9.56
C ARG A 26 -1.37 -5.06 -8.36
N LEU A 27 -1.58 -4.54 -7.14
CA LEU A 27 -1.72 -5.37 -5.95
C LEU A 27 -3.10 -6.02 -5.93
N SER A 28 -3.13 -7.35 -5.77
CA SER A 28 -4.38 -8.10 -5.59
C SER A 28 -4.67 -8.32 -4.11
N ARG A 29 -5.94 -8.40 -3.74
CA ARG A 29 -6.38 -8.70 -2.37
C ARG A 29 -5.91 -10.09 -1.91
N GLU A 30 -5.71 -11.01 -2.83
CA GLU A 30 -5.28 -12.39 -2.56
C GLU A 30 -3.77 -12.49 -2.37
N GLY A 31 -2.98 -11.58 -2.95
CA GLY A 31 -1.51 -11.65 -3.03
C GLY A 31 -0.75 -11.37 -1.74
N GLY A 32 -1.41 -11.10 -0.62
CA GLY A 32 -0.75 -10.91 0.69
C GLY A 32 0.00 -9.59 0.87
N ALA A 33 0.26 -8.80 -0.18
CA ALA A 33 0.99 -7.55 -0.14
C ALA A 33 0.05 -6.33 -0.10
N GLY A 34 0.52 -5.23 0.49
CA GLY A 34 -0.19 -3.94 0.55
C GLY A 34 -0.85 -3.65 1.90
N VAL A 35 -1.55 -2.51 1.97
CA VAL A 35 -2.28 -2.06 3.16
C VAL A 35 -3.55 -2.90 3.33
N ARG A 36 -3.57 -3.72 4.38
CA ARG A 36 -4.64 -4.66 4.69
C ARG A 36 -5.30 -4.29 6.01
N THR A 37 -6.13 -3.28 5.98
CA THR A 37 -6.99 -2.91 7.10
C THR A 37 -8.41 -3.38 6.84
N GLU A 38 -9.23 -3.47 7.87
CA GLU A 38 -10.64 -3.81 7.72
C GLU A 38 -11.34 -2.88 6.70
N ALA A 39 -11.04 -1.58 6.74
CA ALA A 39 -11.55 -0.61 5.80
C ALA A 39 -11.13 -0.90 4.34
N SER A 40 -9.85 -1.23 4.12
CA SER A 40 -9.34 -1.52 2.76
C SER A 40 -9.85 -2.85 2.21
N MET A 41 -10.19 -3.80 3.07
CA MET A 41 -10.67 -5.12 2.67
C MET A 41 -12.17 -5.18 2.40
N ARG A 42 -12.92 -4.09 2.61
CA ARG A 42 -14.38 -4.05 2.38
C ARG A 42 -14.76 -4.24 0.91
N SER A 43 -13.99 -3.63 0.00
CA SER A 43 -14.24 -3.71 -1.44
C SER A 43 -12.93 -3.71 -2.23
N GLU A 44 -12.97 -4.16 -3.48
CA GLU A 44 -11.83 -4.11 -4.39
C GLU A 44 -11.39 -2.66 -4.66
N GLU A 45 -12.34 -1.74 -4.77
CA GLU A 45 -12.08 -0.31 -4.97
C GLU A 45 -11.39 0.31 -3.76
N ALA A 46 -11.87 0.02 -2.54
CA ALA A 46 -11.26 0.48 -1.30
C ALA A 46 -9.81 -0.04 -1.16
N PHE A 47 -9.58 -1.30 -1.53
CA PHE A 47 -8.24 -1.88 -1.52
C PHE A 47 -7.29 -1.20 -2.51
N LYS A 48 -7.73 -0.99 -3.76
CA LYS A 48 -6.94 -0.30 -4.78
C LYS A 48 -6.63 1.15 -4.39
N LEU A 49 -7.63 1.88 -3.89
CA LEU A 49 -7.45 3.26 -3.46
C LEU A 49 -6.48 3.35 -2.28
N ALA A 50 -6.64 2.52 -1.25
CA ALA A 50 -5.75 2.46 -0.10
C ALA A 50 -4.30 2.24 -0.51
N ASN A 51 -4.05 1.25 -1.36
CA ASN A 51 -2.71 0.90 -1.79
C ASN A 51 -2.12 1.93 -2.76
N ARG A 52 -2.93 2.59 -3.58
CA ARG A 52 -2.49 3.68 -4.46
C ARG A 52 -2.01 4.89 -3.65
N VAL A 53 -2.77 5.29 -2.64
CA VAL A 53 -2.42 6.40 -1.75
C VAL A 53 -1.19 6.07 -0.90
N ALA A 54 -1.14 4.87 -0.31
CA ALA A 54 -0.01 4.41 0.48
C ALA A 54 1.26 4.19 -0.35
N GLY A 55 1.12 3.88 -1.62
CA GLY A 55 2.23 3.57 -2.52
C GLY A 55 3.19 4.74 -2.74
N ILE A 56 2.68 5.97 -2.78
CA ILE A 56 3.50 7.18 -3.01
C ILE A 56 4.54 7.38 -1.90
N PRO A 57 4.15 7.51 -0.61
CA PRO A 57 5.13 7.66 0.46
C PRO A 57 6.01 6.42 0.64
N THR A 58 5.48 5.22 0.40
CA THR A 58 6.26 3.98 0.45
C THR A 58 7.36 3.95 -0.61
N LEU A 59 7.05 4.38 -1.84
CA LEU A 59 8.03 4.50 -2.92
C LEU A 59 9.11 5.54 -2.58
N ALA A 60 8.71 6.71 -2.08
CA ALA A 60 9.63 7.76 -1.65
C ALA A 60 10.55 7.29 -0.51
N GLY A 61 10.01 6.59 0.48
CA GLY A 61 10.78 6.00 1.57
C GLY A 61 11.77 4.94 1.09
N GLY A 62 11.35 4.09 0.14
CA GLY A 62 12.23 3.11 -0.50
C GLY A 62 13.39 3.75 -1.25
N ALA A 63 13.11 4.78 -2.05
CA ALA A 63 14.14 5.54 -2.76
C ALA A 63 15.13 6.22 -1.80
N ALA A 64 14.63 6.86 -0.73
CA ALA A 64 15.45 7.49 0.30
C ALA A 64 16.36 6.47 1.00
N ALA A 65 15.86 5.28 1.33
CA ALA A 65 16.65 4.22 1.96
C ALA A 65 17.79 3.74 1.04
N VAL A 66 17.52 3.59 -0.26
CA VAL A 66 18.55 3.24 -1.25
C VAL A 66 19.63 4.34 -1.32
N VAL A 67 19.24 5.61 -1.40
CA VAL A 67 20.17 6.74 -1.45
C VAL A 67 21.03 6.80 -0.18
N CYS A 68 20.43 6.64 1.00
CA CYS A 68 21.17 6.61 2.27
C CYS A 68 22.15 5.42 2.33
N GLY A 69 21.74 4.24 1.85
CA GLY A 69 22.61 3.07 1.78
C GLY A 69 23.81 3.29 0.86
N LEU A 70 23.60 3.86 -0.33
CA LEU A 70 24.66 4.20 -1.29
C LEU A 70 25.59 5.30 -0.74
N ALA A 71 25.01 6.35 -0.11
CA ALA A 71 25.79 7.40 0.53
C ALA A 71 26.67 6.84 1.66
N GLY A 72 26.13 5.89 2.44
CA GLY A 72 26.90 5.21 3.49
C GLY A 72 28.11 4.47 2.95
N LEU A 73 28.06 3.89 1.75
CA LEU A 73 29.21 3.23 1.11
C LEU A 73 30.33 4.22 0.72
N ALA A 74 29.99 5.47 0.44
CA ALA A 74 30.95 6.50 0.09
C ALA A 74 31.69 7.07 1.32
N ILE A 75 31.21 6.81 2.54
CA ILE A 75 31.81 7.30 3.78
C ILE A 75 32.84 6.27 4.27
N PRO A 76 34.14 6.62 4.37
CA PRO A 76 35.17 5.66 4.77
C PRO A 76 35.09 5.29 6.26
N ALA A 77 34.41 6.08 7.09
CA ALA A 77 34.28 5.84 8.53
C ALA A 77 33.10 4.88 8.82
N THR A 78 33.35 3.80 9.54
CA THR A 78 32.34 2.81 9.93
C THR A 78 31.16 3.45 10.68
N ALA A 79 31.42 4.42 11.54
CA ALA A 79 30.36 5.14 12.26
C ALA A 79 29.42 5.89 11.32
N GLY A 80 29.94 6.52 10.27
CA GLY A 80 29.15 7.21 9.27
C GLY A 80 28.28 6.26 8.45
N LEU A 81 28.82 5.09 8.07
CA LEU A 81 28.08 4.05 7.38
C LEU A 81 26.90 3.52 8.24
N VAL A 82 27.16 3.25 9.52
CA VAL A 82 26.11 2.79 10.45
C VAL A 82 25.03 3.86 10.63
N ALA A 83 25.45 5.12 10.82
CA ALA A 83 24.50 6.23 10.95
C ALA A 83 23.62 6.39 9.70
N ALA A 84 24.20 6.34 8.50
CA ALA A 84 23.45 6.41 7.25
C ALA A 84 22.46 5.25 7.09
N ALA A 85 22.86 4.03 7.48
CA ALA A 85 21.99 2.87 7.44
C ALA A 85 20.80 3.02 8.40
N ILE A 86 21.04 3.49 9.62
CA ILE A 86 19.98 3.72 10.62
C ILE A 86 19.02 4.81 10.12
N VAL A 87 19.52 5.92 9.62
CA VAL A 87 18.69 7.02 9.09
C VAL A 87 17.84 6.53 7.91
N GLY A 88 18.42 5.77 6.99
CA GLY A 88 17.71 5.20 5.85
C GLY A 88 16.57 4.25 6.28
N LEU A 89 16.83 3.36 7.25
CA LEU A 89 15.85 2.41 7.76
C LEU A 89 14.73 3.10 8.56
N LEU A 90 15.07 4.07 9.41
CA LEU A 90 14.07 4.84 10.17
C LEU A 90 13.20 5.66 9.22
N GLY A 91 13.79 6.32 8.24
CA GLY A 91 13.06 7.06 7.22
C GLY A 91 12.10 6.16 6.42
N LEU A 92 12.57 4.98 6.02
CA LEU A 92 11.74 3.97 5.35
C LEU A 92 10.55 3.57 6.22
N LEU A 93 10.81 3.23 7.50
CA LEU A 93 9.77 2.83 8.44
C LEU A 93 8.70 3.91 8.62
N VAL A 94 9.14 5.16 8.85
CA VAL A 94 8.22 6.31 9.01
C VAL A 94 7.36 6.51 7.77
N MET A 95 7.95 6.43 6.57
CA MET A 95 7.22 6.60 5.32
C MET A 95 6.23 5.47 5.06
N VAL A 96 6.58 4.23 5.38
CA VAL A 96 5.67 3.07 5.26
C VAL A 96 4.50 3.21 6.22
N VAL A 97 4.75 3.57 7.48
CA VAL A 97 3.70 3.76 8.49
C VAL A 97 2.78 4.93 8.12
N ALA A 98 3.35 6.06 7.70
CA ALA A 98 2.58 7.22 7.24
C ALA A 98 1.71 6.86 6.03
N GLY A 99 2.29 6.16 5.04
CA GLY A 99 1.58 5.66 3.86
C GLY A 99 0.42 4.72 4.22
N ALA A 100 0.65 3.76 5.12
CA ALA A 100 -0.37 2.84 5.57
C ALA A 100 -1.54 3.57 6.26
N ARG A 101 -1.26 4.56 7.10
CA ARG A 101 -2.29 5.39 7.76
C ARG A 101 -3.09 6.23 6.76
N MET A 102 -2.42 6.87 5.80
CA MET A 102 -3.07 7.64 4.75
C MET A 102 -3.94 6.73 3.86
N GLY A 103 -3.42 5.58 3.46
CA GLY A 103 -4.16 4.58 2.68
C GLY A 103 -5.39 4.05 3.40
N ALA A 104 -5.27 3.74 4.70
CA ALA A 104 -6.40 3.30 5.51
C ALA A 104 -7.49 4.37 5.60
N ARG A 105 -7.12 5.65 5.77
CA ARG A 105 -8.08 6.76 5.76
C ARG A 105 -8.75 6.94 4.40
N ALA A 106 -7.99 6.83 3.32
CA ALA A 106 -8.54 6.90 1.97
C ALA A 106 -9.56 5.77 1.70
N ALA A 107 -9.32 4.56 2.22
CA ALA A 107 -10.27 3.46 2.09
C ALA A 107 -11.63 3.75 2.74
N LEU A 108 -11.67 4.58 3.78
CA LEU A 108 -12.92 4.96 4.46
C LEU A 108 -13.80 5.89 3.62
N THR A 109 -13.25 6.57 2.62
CA THR A 109 -14.02 7.45 1.72
C THR A 109 -14.79 6.67 0.66
N VAL A 110 -14.45 5.39 0.44
CA VAL A 110 -15.19 4.52 -0.48
C VAL A 110 -16.45 4.04 0.23
N PRO A 111 -17.65 4.24 -0.35
CA PRO A 111 -18.89 3.73 0.22
C PRO A 111 -18.81 2.21 0.46
N ALA A 112 -19.36 1.76 1.58
CA ALA A 112 -19.46 0.32 1.82
C ALA A 112 -20.34 -0.31 0.71
N PRO A 113 -20.01 -1.52 0.21
CA PRO A 113 -20.88 -2.24 -0.69
C PRO A 113 -22.27 -2.33 -0.05
N SER A 114 -23.29 -1.93 -0.79
CA SER A 114 -24.68 -2.07 -0.31
C SER A 114 -24.92 -3.52 0.08
N PRO A 115 -25.49 -3.82 1.24
CA PRO A 115 -25.82 -5.20 1.60
C PRO A 115 -26.75 -5.75 0.53
N VAL A 116 -26.30 -6.82 -0.15
CA VAL A 116 -27.13 -7.52 -1.13
C VAL A 116 -28.37 -8.00 -0.36
N PRO A 117 -29.60 -7.69 -0.81
CA PRO A 117 -30.81 -8.17 -0.15
C PRO A 117 -30.73 -9.70 0.02
N ALA A 118 -31.04 -10.19 1.20
CA ALA A 118 -30.88 -11.60 1.58
C ALA A 118 -31.56 -12.60 0.61
N GLY A 119 -32.51 -12.15 -0.23
CA GLY A 119 -33.17 -12.95 -1.27
C GLY A 119 -32.35 -13.20 -2.54
N CYS A 120 -31.21 -12.47 -2.74
CA CYS A 120 -30.44 -12.54 -3.98
C CYS A 120 -29.17 -13.40 -3.87
N SER A 121 -28.83 -13.94 -2.70
CA SER A 121 -27.61 -14.71 -2.48
C SER A 121 -27.55 -16.08 -3.18
N GLY A 122 -28.64 -16.53 -3.78
CA GLY A 122 -28.72 -17.81 -4.52
C GLY A 122 -29.24 -17.69 -5.97
N CYS A 123 -29.55 -16.48 -6.44
CA CYS A 123 -30.02 -16.30 -7.80
C CYS A 123 -28.85 -16.25 -8.78
N ALA A 124 -28.78 -17.20 -9.71
CA ALA A 124 -27.88 -17.24 -10.86
C ALA A 124 -28.13 -16.13 -11.91
N CYS A 125 -28.96 -15.12 -11.57
CA CYS A 125 -29.16 -13.94 -12.39
C CYS A 125 -27.89 -13.10 -12.37
N GLY A 126 -27.05 -13.22 -13.39
CA GLY A 126 -25.85 -12.41 -13.56
C GLY A 126 -26.12 -10.92 -13.38
N ALA A 127 -25.07 -10.14 -13.16
CA ALA A 127 -25.00 -8.75 -12.73
C ALA A 127 -25.89 -7.70 -13.46
N GLY A 128 -26.82 -8.10 -14.33
CA GLY A 128 -27.71 -7.21 -15.09
C GLY A 128 -29.19 -7.21 -14.65
N GLY A 129 -29.63 -8.17 -13.81
CA GLY A 129 -31.07 -8.35 -13.58
C GLY A 129 -31.71 -7.51 -12.47
N CYS A 130 -30.93 -7.03 -11.49
CA CYS A 130 -31.47 -6.34 -10.31
C CYS A 130 -31.45 -4.79 -10.40
N GLY A 131 -30.92 -4.23 -11.49
CA GLY A 131 -30.88 -2.77 -11.69
C GLY A 131 -32.25 -2.09 -11.86
N VAL A 132 -33.30 -2.85 -12.19
CA VAL A 132 -34.65 -2.28 -12.43
C VAL A 132 -35.34 -1.88 -11.12
N LEU A 133 -35.05 -2.58 -10.01
CA LEU A 133 -35.71 -2.31 -8.73
C LEU A 133 -35.11 -1.12 -7.95
N GLN A 134 -33.90 -0.68 -8.30
CA GLN A 134 -33.25 0.43 -7.61
C GLN A 134 -33.81 1.80 -8.06
N LYS A 135 -34.42 1.88 -9.23
CA LYS A 135 -34.97 3.12 -9.79
C LYS A 135 -36.35 3.50 -9.24
N SER A 136 -37.03 2.61 -8.55
CA SER A 136 -38.37 2.85 -8.00
C SER A 136 -38.38 3.37 -6.55
N SER A 137 -37.21 3.47 -5.89
CA SER A 137 -37.13 4.01 -4.51
C SER A 137 -36.79 5.50 -4.42
N GLU A 138 -36.61 6.18 -5.57
CA GLU A 138 -36.30 7.62 -5.65
C GLU A 138 -37.45 8.46 -6.25
N ALA A 139 -38.67 7.95 -6.24
CA ALA A 139 -39.86 8.71 -6.66
C ALA A 139 -40.74 9.05 -5.45
#